data_3bde0a1727b815dcb37cce95de011176
#
_entry.id   3bde0a1727b815dcb37cce95de011176
#
_cell.length_a   1.000
_cell.length_b   1.000
_cell.length_c   1.000
_cell.angle_alpha   90.00
_cell.angle_beta   90.00
_cell.angle_gamma   90.00
#
_symmetry.space_group_name_H-M   'P 1'
#
loop_
_entity.id
_entity.type
_entity.pdbx_description
1 polymer ?
#
loop_
_entity_poly.entity_id
_entity_poly.type
_entity_poly.pdbx_seq_one_letter_code
_entity_poly.pdbx_strand_id
1 'polypeptide(L)'
;TAAPGATAAPVSQVDVAAKLESMAATHSEQLNWRTSIVDLLKLLGLNSSLEARKELATELGCPPDKMADSAQMNMWLHKEVMKRLAEHGGTIPPELL
;
A
#
# COMPACT_ATOMS: atom_id res chain seq x y z
N THR A 1 12.52 14.16 18.49
CA THR A 1 13.49 13.19 17.98
C THR A 1 12.97 11.79 18.21
N ALA A 2 12.95 10.99 17.18
CA ALA A 2 12.58 9.59 17.35
C ALA A 2 13.61 8.92 18.25
N ALA A 3 13.14 8.10 19.16
CA ALA A 3 14.05 7.37 20.04
C ALA A 3 14.89 6.41 19.20
N PRO A 4 16.22 6.44 19.32
CA PRO A 4 17.06 5.52 18.59
C PRO A 4 16.72 4.09 18.99
N GLY A 5 16.65 3.20 18.01
CA GLY A 5 16.34 1.81 18.26
C GLY A 5 14.88 1.52 18.49
N ALA A 6 14.02 2.52 18.44
CA ALA A 6 12.60 2.27 18.49
C ALA A 6 12.18 1.50 17.25
N THR A 7 11.19 0.60 17.42
CA THR A 7 10.55 -0.01 16.28
C THR A 7 9.96 1.09 15.41
N ALA A 8 9.71 0.78 14.14
CA ALA A 8 9.16 1.76 13.23
C ALA A 8 7.89 2.38 13.82
N ALA A 9 7.96 3.65 14.16
CA ALA A 9 6.80 4.37 14.66
C ALA A 9 5.89 4.72 13.48
N PRO A 10 4.58 4.84 13.71
CA PRO A 10 3.69 5.31 12.67
C PRO A 10 4.16 6.66 12.15
N VAL A 11 4.14 6.84 10.85
CA VAL A 11 4.49 8.08 10.20
C VAL A 11 3.27 8.65 9.51
N SER A 12 3.30 9.93 9.21
CA SER A 12 2.20 10.56 8.46
C SER A 12 2.16 10.01 7.04
N GLN A 13 1.01 10.13 6.39
CA GLN A 13 0.89 9.73 5.00
C GLN A 13 1.77 10.58 4.08
N VAL A 14 2.09 11.80 4.51
CA VAL A 14 3.02 12.66 3.76
C VAL A 14 4.41 12.03 3.73
N ASP A 15 4.86 11.50 4.87
CA ASP A 15 6.17 10.84 4.94
C ASP A 15 6.20 9.55 4.12
N VAL A 16 5.10 8.79 4.15
CA VAL A 16 4.95 7.59 3.32
C VAL A 16 4.99 7.99 1.84
N ALA A 17 4.28 9.05 1.47
CA ALA A 17 4.27 9.53 0.09
C ALA A 17 5.66 9.92 -0.38
N ALA A 18 6.44 10.60 0.46
CA ALA A 18 7.81 10.99 0.11
C ALA A 18 8.68 9.75 -0.12
N LYS A 19 8.52 8.73 0.71
CA LYS A 19 9.27 7.49 0.56
C LYS A 19 8.91 6.76 -0.72
N LEU A 20 7.61 6.66 -1.01
CA LEU A 20 7.14 6.02 -2.24
C LEU A 20 7.59 6.79 -3.48
N GLU A 21 7.61 8.11 -3.41
CA GLU A 21 8.09 8.94 -4.51
C GLU A 21 9.56 8.65 -4.81
N SER A 22 10.37 8.51 -3.77
CA SER A 22 11.78 8.14 -3.94
C SER A 22 11.94 6.78 -4.59
N MET A 23 11.12 5.82 -4.18
CA MET A 23 11.14 4.48 -4.77
C MET A 23 10.73 4.52 -6.23
N ALA A 24 9.69 5.30 -6.54
CA ALA A 24 9.19 5.43 -7.91
C ALA A 24 10.22 6.09 -8.83
N ALA A 25 10.98 7.04 -8.30
CA ALA A 25 11.99 7.74 -9.07
C ALA A 25 13.10 6.81 -9.57
N THR A 26 13.37 5.73 -8.85
CA THR A 26 14.39 4.76 -9.21
C THR A 26 13.83 3.51 -9.88
N HIS A 27 12.51 3.43 -10.01
CA HIS A 27 11.87 2.27 -10.63
C HIS A 27 11.99 2.36 -12.15
N SER A 28 12.11 1.20 -12.80
CA SER A 28 12.26 1.15 -14.26
C SER A 28 10.97 1.52 -14.99
N GLU A 29 9.83 1.35 -14.35
CA GLU A 29 8.53 1.75 -14.91
C GLU A 29 8.05 3.04 -14.28
N GLN A 30 7.29 3.82 -15.04
CA GLN A 30 6.62 5.00 -14.49
C GLN A 30 5.32 4.56 -13.86
N LEU A 31 5.24 4.61 -12.54
CA LEU A 31 4.10 4.11 -11.78
C LEU A 31 3.30 5.24 -11.15
N ASN A 32 1.98 5.16 -11.30
CA ASN A 32 1.04 6.12 -10.69
C ASN A 32 0.53 5.58 -9.36
N TRP A 33 1.42 5.33 -8.43
CA TRP A 33 1.09 4.72 -7.16
C TRP A 33 0.11 5.58 -6.32
N ARG A 34 0.01 6.88 -6.59
CA ARG A 34 -0.88 7.76 -5.83
C ARG A 34 -2.36 7.48 -6.13
N THR A 35 -2.67 6.99 -7.31
CA THR A 35 -4.05 6.80 -7.76
C THR A 35 -4.37 5.37 -8.15
N SER A 36 -3.37 4.53 -8.37
CA SER A 36 -3.56 3.17 -8.85
C SER A 36 -3.03 2.15 -7.85
N ILE A 37 -3.91 1.29 -7.36
CA ILE A 37 -3.48 0.20 -6.47
C ILE A 37 -2.57 -0.78 -7.22
N VAL A 38 -2.83 -1.01 -8.50
CA VAL A 38 -1.98 -1.89 -9.31
C VAL A 38 -0.55 -1.36 -9.33
N ASP A 39 -0.40 -0.08 -9.62
CA ASP A 39 0.92 0.54 -9.66
C ASP A 39 1.57 0.59 -8.29
N LEU A 40 0.78 0.84 -7.25
CA LEU A 40 1.29 0.83 -5.87
C LEU A 40 1.85 -0.54 -5.51
N LEU A 41 1.13 -1.61 -5.83
CA LEU A 41 1.60 -2.96 -5.54
C LEU A 41 2.85 -3.31 -6.35
N LYS A 42 2.93 -2.87 -7.61
CA LYS A 42 4.13 -3.04 -8.42
C LYS A 42 5.32 -2.33 -7.80
N LEU A 43 5.11 -1.12 -7.31
CA LEU A 43 6.16 -0.34 -6.67
C LEU A 43 6.68 -1.05 -5.42
N LEU A 44 5.80 -1.70 -4.68
CA LEU A 44 6.16 -2.44 -3.47
C LEU A 44 6.72 -3.82 -3.76
N GLY A 45 6.76 -4.24 -5.03
CA GLY A 45 7.24 -5.56 -5.41
C GLY A 45 6.26 -6.69 -5.11
N LEU A 46 4.98 -6.36 -4.98
CA LEU A 46 3.94 -7.33 -4.67
C LEU A 46 3.17 -7.72 -5.93
N ASN A 47 2.50 -8.88 -5.87
CA ASN A 47 1.66 -9.33 -6.95
C ASN A 47 0.45 -8.41 -7.08
N SER A 48 0.24 -7.86 -8.27
CA SER A 48 -0.84 -6.90 -8.54
C SER A 48 -1.98 -7.49 -9.38
N SER A 49 -2.03 -8.81 -9.55
CA SER A 49 -3.11 -9.46 -10.29
C SER A 49 -4.46 -9.25 -9.58
N LEU A 50 -5.54 -9.41 -10.32
CA LEU A 50 -6.87 -9.26 -9.75
C LEU A 50 -7.11 -10.26 -8.60
N GLU A 51 -6.67 -11.50 -8.77
CA GLU A 51 -6.82 -12.51 -7.73
C GLU A 51 -6.03 -12.13 -6.47
N ALA A 52 -4.80 -11.67 -6.64
CA ALA A 52 -3.98 -11.25 -5.51
C ALA A 52 -4.61 -10.04 -4.80
N ARG A 53 -5.17 -9.10 -5.56
CA ARG A 53 -5.85 -7.95 -4.98
C ARG A 53 -7.09 -8.36 -4.19
N LYS A 54 -7.86 -9.32 -4.69
CA LYS A 54 -9.03 -9.84 -3.98
C LYS A 54 -8.63 -10.53 -2.68
N GLU A 55 -7.61 -11.35 -2.73
CA GLU A 55 -7.10 -12.02 -1.53
C GLU A 55 -6.61 -11.02 -0.49
N LEU A 56 -5.85 -10.04 -0.94
CA LEU A 56 -5.33 -9.01 -0.05
C LEU A 56 -6.46 -8.20 0.57
N ALA A 57 -7.45 -7.80 -0.22
CA ALA A 57 -8.60 -7.06 0.27
C ALA A 57 -9.36 -7.87 1.32
N THR A 58 -9.55 -9.16 1.08
CA THR A 58 -10.22 -10.05 2.03
C THR A 58 -9.45 -10.11 3.35
N GLU A 59 -8.15 -10.27 3.28
CA GLU A 59 -7.31 -10.32 4.48
C GLU A 59 -7.34 -9.02 5.27
N LEU A 60 -7.43 -7.90 4.58
CA LEU A 60 -7.45 -6.59 5.23
C LEU A 60 -8.85 -6.19 5.72
N GLY A 61 -9.86 -7.00 5.44
CA GLY A 61 -11.19 -6.79 5.96
C GLY A 61 -12.11 -5.96 5.07
N CYS A 62 -11.90 -6.01 3.76
CA CYS A 62 -12.73 -5.27 2.82
C CYS A 62 -14.20 -5.70 2.93
N PRO A 63 -15.15 -4.75 3.04
CA PRO A 63 -16.56 -5.10 3.11
C PRO A 63 -17.02 -5.84 1.84
N PRO A 64 -17.93 -6.83 1.98
CA PRO A 64 -18.38 -7.61 0.83
C PRO A 64 -19.02 -6.79 -0.28
N ASP A 65 -19.72 -5.71 0.05
CA ASP A 65 -20.34 -4.87 -0.95
C ASP A 65 -19.30 -4.16 -1.83
N LYS A 66 -18.14 -3.83 -1.27
CA LYS A 66 -17.04 -3.26 -2.05
C LYS A 66 -16.30 -4.33 -2.85
N MET A 67 -16.26 -5.55 -2.34
CA MET A 67 -15.65 -6.67 -3.07
C MET A 67 -16.42 -7.01 -4.35
N ALA A 68 -17.71 -6.73 -4.39
CA ALA A 68 -18.54 -7.02 -5.54
C ALA A 68 -18.25 -6.13 -6.76
N ASP A 69 -17.60 -4.98 -6.54
CA ASP A 69 -17.25 -4.04 -7.61
C ASP A 69 -15.74 -3.81 -7.57
N SER A 70 -15.05 -4.21 -8.64
CA SER A 70 -13.58 -4.13 -8.66
C SER A 70 -13.08 -2.70 -8.53
N ALA A 71 -13.81 -1.73 -9.06
CA ALA A 71 -13.41 -0.32 -8.94
C ALA A 71 -13.49 0.13 -7.47
N GLN A 72 -14.56 -0.22 -6.78
CA GLN A 72 -14.70 0.12 -5.37
C GLN A 72 -13.69 -0.63 -4.50
N MET A 73 -13.47 -1.90 -4.79
CA MET A 73 -12.45 -2.70 -4.12
C MET A 73 -11.07 -2.07 -4.28
N ASN A 74 -10.73 -1.65 -5.49
CA ASN A 74 -9.44 -1.03 -5.75
C ASN A 74 -9.26 0.27 -4.96
N MET A 75 -10.27 1.11 -4.89
CA MET A 75 -10.20 2.35 -4.12
C MET A 75 -10.05 2.08 -2.63
N TRP A 76 -10.83 1.12 -2.12
CA TRP A 76 -10.75 0.74 -0.72
C TRP A 76 -9.36 0.16 -0.40
N LEU A 77 -8.88 -0.72 -1.26
CA LEU A 77 -7.60 -1.38 -1.08
C LEU A 77 -6.44 -0.39 -1.11
N HIS A 78 -6.50 0.57 -2.02
CA HIS A 78 -5.47 1.61 -2.12
C HIS A 78 -5.36 2.38 -0.79
N LYS A 79 -6.50 2.82 -0.27
CA LYS A 79 -6.52 3.55 1.01
C LYS A 79 -5.99 2.69 2.14
N GLU A 80 -6.41 1.43 2.18
CA GLU A 80 -6.02 0.54 3.27
C GLU A 80 -4.53 0.22 3.22
N VAL A 81 -3.98 -0.02 2.04
CA VAL A 81 -2.53 -0.27 1.90
C VAL A 81 -1.74 0.96 2.33
N MET A 82 -2.15 2.15 1.91
CA MET A 82 -1.49 3.38 2.32
C MET A 82 -1.54 3.56 3.85
N LYS A 83 -2.68 3.27 4.44
CA LYS A 83 -2.84 3.34 5.89
C LYS A 83 -1.91 2.35 6.61
N ARG A 84 -1.84 1.12 6.11
CA ARG A 84 -0.97 0.10 6.71
C ARG A 84 0.50 0.48 6.59
N LEU A 85 0.90 1.05 5.45
CA LEU A 85 2.26 1.53 5.29
C LEU A 85 2.59 2.62 6.31
N ALA A 86 1.65 3.54 6.55
CA ALA A 86 1.85 4.59 7.53
C ALA A 86 1.97 4.01 8.94
N GLU A 87 1.17 3.01 9.27
CA GLU A 87 1.21 2.34 10.58
C GLU A 87 2.52 1.61 10.81
N HIS A 88 3.20 1.19 9.74
CA HIS A 88 4.45 0.45 9.82
C HIS A 88 5.67 1.30 9.43
N GLY A 89 5.57 2.61 9.59
CA GLY A 89 6.70 3.51 9.36
C GLY A 89 7.15 3.61 7.92
N GLY A 90 6.25 3.33 6.98
CA GLY A 90 6.57 3.37 5.56
C GLY A 90 7.20 2.09 5.02
N THR A 91 7.23 1.04 5.82
CA THR A 91 7.73 -0.28 5.37
C THR A 91 6.54 -1.19 5.06
N ILE A 92 6.80 -2.25 4.30
CA ILE A 92 5.76 -3.20 3.94
C ILE A 92 5.35 -4.00 5.18
N PRO A 93 4.06 -3.98 5.58
CA PRO A 93 3.61 -4.78 6.72
C PRO A 93 3.79 -6.27 6.46
N PRO A 94 4.10 -7.07 7.49
CA PRO A 94 4.27 -8.51 7.32
C PRO A 94 3.06 -9.21 6.72
N GLU A 95 1.86 -8.73 7.01
CA GLU A 95 0.64 -9.33 6.48
C GLU A 95 0.45 -9.15 4.99
N LEU A 96 1.25 -8.29 4.35
CA LEU A 96 1.20 -8.08 2.90
C LEU A 96 2.23 -8.92 2.14
N LEU A 97 3.09 -9.59 2.84
CA LEU A 97 4.15 -10.38 2.23
C LEU A 97 3.73 -11.81 1.91
#